data_5fae4b7462ae904ce5cec6061db408dd
#
_entry.id   5fae4b7462ae904ce5cec6061db408dd
#
_cell.length_a   1.000
_cell.length_b   1.000
_cell.length_c   1.000
_cell.angle_alpha   90.00
_cell.angle_beta   90.00
_cell.angle_gamma   90.00
#
_symmetry.space_group_name_H-M   'P 1'
#
loop_
_entity.id
_entity.type
_entity.pdbx_description
1 polymer ?
#
loop_
_entity_poly.entity_id
_entity_poly.type
_entity_poly.pdbx_seq_one_letter_code
_entity_poly.pdbx_strand_id
1 'polypeptide(L)'
;MSLAPTPVLSAPTASLLELIGRSPMVEVTKIDAGPCRLFLKLESQNPGGSIKDRIALSMIAAAEQEGFLKPGGTIVEATAGNTGLALTLVGQAKGYKVLLVIPDKMSKEKIQHLRAMGADVRLTRSDVPHGHPEYYTDMAERLAQQIPGGFYVNQFANDANSLAHFETTGPEIWEQMDHKLDAFVAGIGSGGTITGIGRFLKSVGSDAKIILADPVGSTLAGIVNDGVPGPEGSYTVEGIGQNFVPDTADMSLIDVAYSIPDAEAIATVRNLLLKEGVLAGSSSGTLIAAALRWCREQTEPKRVVTFVCDTGAKYLSKVYNDAWLADQGLGERELHGDLSDLISRKYDAGDIVVIGPEDTLDTAFKRMKGADVSQLPVIDDGRLVGIVDESDIVQAMHTDDITREARFRALVRSVMTRDLDTVQVAEPLEALIPLFDRDRVAIVLDGEQFVGLITRSDLINHLSLNR
;
A
#
# COMPACT_ATOMS: atom_id res chain seq x y z
N MET A 1 -20.23 32.39 -10.82
CA MET A 1 -20.38 31.13 -10.10
C MET A 1 -21.00 31.44 -8.75
N SER A 2 -22.25 31.06 -8.50
CA SER A 2 -22.86 31.17 -7.17
C SER A 2 -22.23 30.07 -6.31
N LEU A 3 -21.63 30.47 -5.19
CA LEU A 3 -21.18 29.51 -4.18
C LEU A 3 -22.41 28.71 -3.72
N ALA A 4 -22.29 27.39 -3.70
CA ALA A 4 -23.33 26.54 -3.10
C ALA A 4 -23.58 27.03 -1.65
N PRO A 5 -24.82 26.91 -1.14
CA PRO A 5 -25.10 27.29 0.23
C PRO A 5 -24.17 26.54 1.18
N THR A 6 -23.62 27.25 2.16
CA THR A 6 -22.73 26.65 3.17
C THR A 6 -23.48 25.47 3.81
N PRO A 7 -22.92 24.25 3.78
CA PRO A 7 -23.56 23.11 4.41
C PRO A 7 -23.75 23.40 5.91
N VAL A 8 -24.90 23.01 6.45
CA VAL A 8 -25.13 23.10 7.91
C VAL A 8 -24.12 22.18 8.57
N LEU A 9 -23.18 22.77 9.31
CA LEU A 9 -22.20 21.99 10.08
C LEU A 9 -22.93 21.25 11.20
N SER A 10 -22.65 19.96 11.32
CA SER A 10 -23.13 19.16 12.46
C SER A 10 -22.49 19.67 13.76
N ALA A 11 -23.20 19.50 14.90
CA ALA A 11 -22.62 19.77 16.21
C ALA A 11 -21.34 18.94 16.42
N PRO A 12 -20.38 19.41 17.25
CA PRO A 12 -19.22 18.61 17.60
C PRO A 12 -19.61 17.26 18.20
N THR A 13 -18.94 16.19 17.77
CA THR A 13 -19.14 14.84 18.32
C THR A 13 -18.29 14.66 19.58
N ALA A 14 -18.75 13.82 20.51
CA ALA A 14 -18.01 13.51 21.74
C ALA A 14 -16.89 12.49 21.52
N SER A 15 -16.97 11.70 20.45
CA SER A 15 -16.02 10.63 20.15
C SER A 15 -15.67 10.58 18.66
N LEU A 16 -14.40 10.32 18.36
CA LEU A 16 -13.93 10.06 16.99
C LEU A 16 -14.68 8.87 16.36
N LEU A 17 -15.12 7.90 17.16
CA LEU A 17 -15.85 6.72 16.69
C LEU A 17 -17.19 7.07 16.04
N GLU A 18 -17.82 8.19 16.42
CA GLU A 18 -19.07 8.68 15.83
C GLU A 18 -18.90 9.21 14.40
N LEU A 19 -17.65 9.44 13.97
CA LEU A 19 -17.32 9.85 12.60
C LEU A 19 -17.11 8.66 11.66
N ILE A 20 -17.11 7.43 12.17
CA ILE A 20 -16.99 6.24 11.34
C ILE A 20 -18.29 6.03 10.57
N GLY A 21 -18.19 5.84 9.25
CA GLY A 21 -19.36 5.72 8.37
C GLY A 21 -19.85 7.08 7.88
N ARG A 22 -21.06 7.06 7.31
CA ARG A 22 -21.66 8.23 6.65
C ARG A 22 -20.71 8.92 5.67
N SER A 23 -19.88 8.12 5.01
CA SER A 23 -18.87 8.60 4.09
C SER A 23 -19.50 9.26 2.84
N PRO A 24 -18.89 10.31 2.28
CA PRO A 24 -19.40 10.94 1.08
C PRO A 24 -19.29 10.03 -0.15
N MET A 25 -20.03 10.38 -1.19
CA MET A 25 -19.99 9.75 -2.49
C MET A 25 -19.77 10.81 -3.55
N VAL A 26 -18.95 10.53 -4.58
CA VAL A 26 -18.69 11.42 -5.71
C VAL A 26 -18.94 10.71 -7.03
N GLU A 27 -19.40 11.42 -8.03
CA GLU A 27 -19.54 10.91 -9.39
C GLU A 27 -18.23 11.13 -10.17
N VAL A 28 -17.78 10.12 -10.89
CA VAL A 28 -16.66 10.19 -11.83
C VAL A 28 -17.15 10.89 -13.09
N THR A 29 -16.53 12.02 -13.45
CA THR A 29 -17.02 12.87 -14.55
C THR A 29 -16.00 13.12 -15.66
N LYS A 30 -14.71 12.89 -15.39
CA LYS A 30 -13.63 13.17 -16.34
C LYS A 30 -12.94 11.89 -16.86
N ILE A 31 -13.25 10.74 -16.28
CA ILE A 31 -12.83 9.43 -16.79
C ILE A 31 -14.00 8.86 -17.58
N ASP A 32 -13.74 8.38 -18.80
CA ASP A 32 -14.74 7.78 -19.65
C ASP A 32 -15.23 6.44 -19.06
N ALA A 33 -16.49 6.43 -18.63
CA ALA A 33 -17.21 5.26 -18.12
C ALA A 33 -18.24 4.72 -19.16
N GLY A 34 -18.08 5.02 -20.45
CA GLY A 34 -19.05 4.64 -21.47
C GLY A 34 -20.43 5.27 -21.19
N PRO A 35 -21.54 4.53 -21.38
CA PRO A 35 -22.87 5.05 -21.13
C PRO A 35 -23.24 5.18 -19.66
N CYS A 36 -22.43 4.64 -18.74
CA CYS A 36 -22.76 4.57 -17.32
C CYS A 36 -22.41 5.83 -16.54
N ARG A 37 -23.08 6.01 -15.41
CA ARG A 37 -22.69 6.93 -14.34
C ARG A 37 -22.00 6.13 -13.24
N LEU A 38 -20.72 6.38 -13.04
CA LEU A 38 -19.90 5.70 -12.02
C LEU A 38 -19.76 6.59 -10.78
N PHE A 39 -20.05 6.03 -9.62
CA PHE A 39 -19.99 6.71 -8.34
C PHE A 39 -18.97 6.01 -7.43
N LEU A 40 -18.16 6.81 -6.73
CA LEU A 40 -17.15 6.35 -5.78
C LEU A 40 -17.58 6.70 -4.35
N LYS A 41 -17.81 5.71 -3.51
CA LYS A 41 -18.01 5.92 -2.08
C LYS A 41 -16.66 6.06 -1.40
N LEU A 42 -16.43 7.21 -0.78
CA LEU A 42 -15.12 7.61 -0.28
C LEU A 42 -14.87 7.06 1.14
N GLU A 43 -14.62 5.77 1.25
CA GLU A 43 -14.29 5.12 2.53
C GLU A 43 -12.93 5.54 3.10
N SER A 44 -12.09 6.15 2.27
CA SER A 44 -10.87 6.85 2.70
C SER A 44 -11.12 8.03 3.66
N GLN A 45 -12.36 8.50 3.75
CA GLN A 45 -12.75 9.61 4.64
C GLN A 45 -13.14 9.14 6.05
N ASN A 46 -13.16 7.85 6.33
CA ASN A 46 -13.23 7.37 7.72
C ASN A 46 -12.01 7.85 8.53
N PRO A 47 -12.11 8.01 9.85
CA PRO A 47 -11.03 8.53 10.72
C PRO A 47 -9.69 7.80 10.58
N GLY A 48 -9.69 6.47 10.43
CA GLY A 48 -8.49 5.64 10.18
C GLY A 48 -8.08 5.60 8.71
N GLY A 49 -8.81 6.32 7.85
CA GLY A 49 -8.53 6.44 6.42
C GLY A 49 -8.85 5.20 5.61
N SER A 50 -9.80 4.36 6.04
CA SER A 50 -10.22 3.19 5.27
C SER A 50 -11.59 2.65 5.64
N ILE A 51 -12.15 1.80 4.77
CA ILE A 51 -13.38 1.03 4.99
C ILE A 51 -13.32 0.11 6.22
N LYS A 52 -12.11 -0.23 6.70
CA LYS A 52 -11.92 -1.16 7.81
C LYS A 52 -12.32 -0.57 9.17
N ASP A 53 -12.45 0.74 9.29
CA ASP A 53 -12.93 1.39 10.52
C ASP A 53 -14.31 0.88 10.89
N ARG A 54 -15.19 0.64 9.89
CA ARG A 54 -16.54 0.12 10.09
C ARG A 54 -16.55 -1.27 10.72
N ILE A 55 -15.76 -2.19 10.15
CA ILE A 55 -15.71 -3.56 10.66
C ILE A 55 -15.01 -3.64 12.01
N ALA A 56 -13.99 -2.83 12.25
CA ALA A 56 -13.34 -2.78 13.56
C ALA A 56 -14.31 -2.35 14.66
N LEU A 57 -15.12 -1.30 14.40
CA LEU A 57 -16.13 -0.84 15.35
C LEU A 57 -17.18 -1.93 15.63
N SER A 58 -17.70 -2.58 14.58
CA SER A 58 -18.71 -3.63 14.67
C SER A 58 -18.19 -4.88 15.41
N MET A 59 -17.02 -5.40 15.01
CA MET A 59 -16.46 -6.61 15.63
C MET A 59 -16.10 -6.41 17.11
N ILE A 60 -15.59 -5.22 17.47
CA ILE A 60 -15.31 -4.90 18.88
C ILE A 60 -16.63 -4.74 19.66
N ALA A 61 -17.63 -4.07 19.11
CA ALA A 61 -18.93 -3.91 19.77
C ALA A 61 -19.65 -5.25 19.99
N ALA A 62 -19.62 -6.13 19.00
CA ALA A 62 -20.16 -7.49 19.12
C ALA A 62 -19.45 -8.29 20.24
N ALA A 63 -18.11 -8.25 20.26
CA ALA A 63 -17.32 -8.93 21.28
C ALA A 63 -17.59 -8.41 22.71
N GLU A 64 -17.83 -7.11 22.86
CA GLU A 64 -18.26 -6.50 24.14
C GLU A 64 -19.64 -7.00 24.56
N GLN A 65 -20.60 -6.99 23.62
CA GLN A 65 -21.97 -7.41 23.87
C GLN A 65 -22.07 -8.89 24.25
N GLU A 66 -21.28 -9.73 23.59
CA GLU A 66 -21.22 -11.18 23.84
C GLU A 66 -20.37 -11.55 25.06
N GLY A 67 -19.63 -10.56 25.64
CA GLY A 67 -18.80 -10.76 26.81
C GLY A 67 -17.44 -11.41 26.54
N PHE A 68 -17.04 -11.57 25.28
CA PHE A 68 -15.73 -12.08 24.89
C PHE A 68 -14.63 -11.05 25.15
N LEU A 69 -14.93 -9.76 24.97
CA LEU A 69 -14.01 -8.65 25.26
C LEU A 69 -14.51 -7.86 26.47
N LYS A 70 -13.74 -7.88 27.56
CA LYS A 70 -14.06 -7.16 28.79
C LYS A 70 -13.25 -5.87 28.91
N PRO A 71 -13.74 -4.84 29.67
CA PRO A 71 -12.99 -3.60 29.87
C PRO A 71 -11.54 -3.86 30.32
N GLY A 72 -10.59 -3.19 29.66
CA GLY A 72 -9.14 -3.38 29.89
C GLY A 72 -8.54 -4.64 29.25
N GLY A 73 -9.32 -5.42 28.50
CA GLY A 73 -8.85 -6.58 27.73
C GLY A 73 -7.90 -6.21 26.60
N THR A 74 -7.42 -7.24 25.91
CA THR A 74 -6.46 -7.09 24.80
C THR A 74 -7.09 -7.62 23.50
N ILE A 75 -7.22 -6.76 22.51
CA ILE A 75 -7.61 -7.11 21.15
C ILE A 75 -6.39 -7.68 20.43
N VAL A 76 -6.52 -8.85 19.84
CA VAL A 76 -5.43 -9.51 19.10
C VAL A 76 -5.90 -9.76 17.66
N GLU A 77 -5.04 -9.43 16.67
CA GLU A 77 -5.32 -9.71 15.26
C GLU A 77 -4.03 -9.97 14.49
N ALA A 78 -4.15 -10.76 13.44
CA ALA A 78 -3.07 -11.09 12.51
C ALA A 78 -3.17 -10.21 11.26
N THR A 79 -2.58 -9.01 11.29
CA THR A 79 -2.69 -8.06 10.18
C THR A 79 -1.70 -6.91 10.26
N ALA A 80 -1.11 -6.54 9.13
CA ALA A 80 -0.30 -5.32 8.97
C ALA A 80 -1.03 -4.20 8.21
N GLY A 81 -2.25 -4.46 7.77
CA GLY A 81 -3.00 -3.57 6.89
C GLY A 81 -3.98 -2.64 7.62
N ASN A 82 -4.95 -2.17 6.85
CA ASN A 82 -5.98 -1.24 7.33
C ASN A 82 -6.81 -1.78 8.50
N THR A 83 -7.00 -3.10 8.60
CA THR A 83 -7.70 -3.71 9.75
C THR A 83 -6.94 -3.47 11.05
N GLY A 84 -5.61 -3.63 11.05
CA GLY A 84 -4.78 -3.34 12.22
C GLY A 84 -4.85 -1.88 12.65
N LEU A 85 -4.81 -0.95 11.69
CA LEU A 85 -4.97 0.48 11.96
C LEU A 85 -6.34 0.78 12.58
N ALA A 86 -7.41 0.24 11.99
CA ALA A 86 -8.77 0.43 12.45
C ALA A 86 -9.03 -0.17 13.85
N LEU A 87 -8.56 -1.40 14.09
CA LEU A 87 -8.64 -2.04 15.41
C LEU A 87 -7.86 -1.25 16.47
N THR A 88 -6.70 -0.70 16.09
CA THR A 88 -5.91 0.13 16.99
C THR A 88 -6.65 1.42 17.32
N LEU A 89 -7.22 2.12 16.32
CA LEU A 89 -8.00 3.34 16.51
C LEU A 89 -9.19 3.10 17.44
N VAL A 90 -10.01 2.09 17.13
CA VAL A 90 -11.21 1.78 17.92
C VAL A 90 -10.83 1.27 19.32
N GLY A 91 -9.83 0.40 19.41
CA GLY A 91 -9.35 -0.16 20.67
C GLY A 91 -8.84 0.91 21.63
N GLN A 92 -7.98 1.81 21.14
CA GLN A 92 -7.47 2.94 21.92
C GLN A 92 -8.60 3.88 22.38
N ALA A 93 -9.53 4.22 21.50
CA ALA A 93 -10.67 5.08 21.85
C ALA A 93 -11.60 4.46 22.90
N LYS A 94 -11.65 3.12 23.00
CA LYS A 94 -12.44 2.37 23.99
C LYS A 94 -11.62 1.92 25.22
N GLY A 95 -10.31 2.22 25.28
CA GLY A 95 -9.43 1.88 26.40
C GLY A 95 -8.94 0.43 26.43
N TYR A 96 -8.91 -0.24 25.28
CA TYR A 96 -8.34 -1.58 25.11
C TYR A 96 -6.86 -1.54 24.73
N LYS A 97 -6.13 -2.59 25.08
CA LYS A 97 -4.83 -2.87 24.52
C LYS A 97 -5.00 -3.52 23.15
N VAL A 98 -4.10 -3.25 22.23
CA VAL A 98 -4.13 -3.86 20.90
C VAL A 98 -2.78 -4.50 20.59
N LEU A 99 -2.80 -5.78 20.27
CA LEU A 99 -1.64 -6.57 19.88
C LEU A 99 -1.83 -7.08 18.46
N LEU A 100 -0.90 -6.74 17.57
CA LEU A 100 -0.93 -7.12 16.17
C LEU A 100 0.23 -8.04 15.83
N VAL A 101 -0.07 -9.18 15.22
CA VAL A 101 0.93 -10.12 14.72
C VAL A 101 1.14 -9.87 13.23
N ILE A 102 2.38 -9.60 12.85
CA ILE A 102 2.72 -9.08 11.50
C ILE A 102 3.88 -9.90 10.93
N PRO A 103 3.75 -10.43 9.69
CA PRO A 103 4.88 -11.06 8.99
C PRO A 103 6.03 -10.07 8.78
N ASP A 104 7.27 -10.54 8.92
CA ASP A 104 8.51 -9.74 8.86
C ASP A 104 8.79 -9.11 7.49
N LYS A 105 8.16 -9.61 6.42
CA LYS A 105 8.22 -9.03 5.06
C LYS A 105 7.48 -7.69 4.89
N MET A 106 6.75 -7.26 5.91
CA MET A 106 5.95 -6.02 5.80
C MET A 106 6.82 -4.77 5.93
N SER A 107 6.42 -3.69 5.26
CA SER A 107 7.20 -2.44 5.24
C SER A 107 7.38 -1.83 6.62
N LYS A 108 8.56 -1.23 6.85
CA LYS A 108 8.89 -0.54 8.11
C LYS A 108 7.89 0.57 8.43
N GLU A 109 7.42 1.30 7.42
CA GLU A 109 6.45 2.40 7.59
C GLU A 109 5.12 1.91 8.16
N LYS A 110 4.60 0.78 7.69
CA LYS A 110 3.36 0.19 8.24
C LYS A 110 3.53 -0.20 9.70
N ILE A 111 4.65 -0.83 10.03
CA ILE A 111 4.96 -1.23 11.41
C ILE A 111 5.09 0.01 12.32
N GLN A 112 5.77 1.06 11.84
CA GLN A 112 5.92 2.32 12.57
C GLN A 112 4.58 3.04 12.76
N HIS A 113 3.73 3.05 11.75
CA HIS A 113 2.39 3.66 11.83
C HIS A 113 1.55 2.99 12.92
N LEU A 114 1.48 1.65 12.93
CA LEU A 114 0.76 0.89 13.96
C LEU A 114 1.29 1.15 15.37
N ARG A 115 2.63 1.16 15.53
CA ARG A 115 3.26 1.50 16.82
C ARG A 115 2.99 2.95 17.27
N ALA A 116 3.02 3.89 16.34
CA ALA A 116 2.71 5.30 16.61
C ALA A 116 1.26 5.50 17.08
N MET A 117 0.33 4.66 16.60
CA MET A 117 -1.05 4.64 17.06
C MET A 117 -1.23 3.91 18.41
N GLY A 118 -0.19 3.29 18.97
CA GLY A 118 -0.21 2.63 20.27
C GLY A 118 -0.44 1.13 20.26
N ALA A 119 -0.35 0.46 19.10
CA ALA A 119 -0.39 -1.00 19.04
C ALA A 119 0.92 -1.63 19.55
N ASP A 120 0.83 -2.73 20.29
CA ASP A 120 1.93 -3.67 20.46
C ASP A 120 2.06 -4.50 19.17
N VAL A 121 3.24 -4.51 18.56
CA VAL A 121 3.48 -5.19 17.28
C VAL A 121 4.48 -6.33 17.49
N ARG A 122 4.03 -7.54 17.21
CA ARG A 122 4.83 -8.76 17.20
C ARG A 122 5.16 -9.18 15.78
N LEU A 123 6.43 -9.18 15.44
CA LEU A 123 6.89 -9.69 14.15
C LEU A 123 7.00 -11.21 14.21
N THR A 124 6.62 -11.86 13.11
CA THR A 124 6.71 -13.30 12.92
C THR A 124 7.25 -13.63 11.54
N ARG A 125 7.61 -14.89 11.32
CA ARG A 125 8.16 -15.36 10.05
C ARG A 125 7.10 -15.34 8.94
N SER A 126 7.53 -14.92 7.75
CA SER A 126 6.72 -14.94 6.52
C SER A 126 6.97 -16.17 5.63
N ASP A 127 7.98 -16.98 5.95
CA ASP A 127 8.45 -18.14 5.18
C ASP A 127 7.92 -19.48 5.71
N VAL A 128 6.93 -19.47 6.59
CA VAL A 128 6.31 -20.68 7.18
C VAL A 128 4.87 -20.85 6.73
N PRO A 129 4.39 -22.11 6.51
CA PRO A 129 3.02 -22.37 6.09
C PRO A 129 2.03 -22.31 7.27
N HIS A 130 0.74 -22.25 6.94
CA HIS A 130 -0.36 -22.42 7.89
C HIS A 130 -0.21 -23.72 8.69
N GLY A 131 -0.52 -23.69 9.99
CA GLY A 131 -0.30 -24.77 10.93
C GLY A 131 1.08 -24.74 11.62
N HIS A 132 2.01 -23.91 11.17
CA HIS A 132 3.25 -23.68 11.88
C HIS A 132 3.02 -22.70 13.03
N PRO A 133 3.61 -22.91 14.24
CA PRO A 133 3.39 -22.03 15.40
C PRO A 133 3.75 -20.55 15.18
N GLU A 134 4.61 -20.26 14.22
CA GLU A 134 5.01 -18.91 13.84
C GLU A 134 4.29 -18.41 12.58
N TYR A 135 3.31 -19.15 12.05
CA TYR A 135 2.44 -18.59 11.03
C TYR A 135 1.56 -17.50 11.66
N TYR A 136 1.40 -16.38 10.98
CA TYR A 136 0.90 -15.13 11.60
C TYR A 136 -0.49 -15.26 12.23
N THR A 137 -1.43 -16.00 11.61
CA THR A 137 -2.77 -16.24 12.18
C THR A 137 -2.73 -17.20 13.35
N ASP A 138 -2.00 -18.31 13.23
CA ASP A 138 -1.85 -19.31 14.30
C ASP A 138 -1.17 -18.70 15.54
N MET A 139 -0.18 -17.82 15.32
CA MET A 139 0.47 -17.09 16.41
C MET A 139 -0.48 -16.10 17.08
N ALA A 140 -1.29 -15.36 16.32
CA ALA A 140 -2.25 -14.42 16.88
C ALA A 140 -3.31 -15.12 17.74
N GLU A 141 -3.89 -16.21 17.26
CA GLU A 141 -4.86 -17.00 18.00
C GLU A 141 -4.26 -17.55 19.29
N ARG A 142 -3.07 -18.15 19.22
CA ARG A 142 -2.37 -18.66 20.40
C ARG A 142 -2.07 -17.57 21.42
N LEU A 143 -1.62 -16.39 20.99
CA LEU A 143 -1.36 -15.26 21.89
C LEU A 143 -2.64 -14.75 22.56
N ALA A 144 -3.75 -14.69 21.83
CA ALA A 144 -5.03 -14.31 22.39
C ALA A 144 -5.48 -15.28 23.52
N GLN A 145 -5.25 -16.59 23.36
CA GLN A 145 -5.56 -17.58 24.36
C GLN A 145 -4.64 -17.50 25.60
N GLN A 146 -3.37 -17.08 25.41
CA GLN A 146 -2.38 -16.97 26.50
C GLN A 146 -2.50 -15.67 27.30
N ILE A 147 -3.03 -14.61 26.70
CA ILE A 147 -3.15 -13.30 27.35
C ILE A 147 -4.43 -13.26 28.17
N PRO A 148 -4.38 -12.97 29.48
CA PRO A 148 -5.59 -12.78 30.30
C PRO A 148 -6.47 -11.68 29.71
N GLY A 149 -7.71 -12.01 29.34
CA GLY A 149 -8.63 -11.10 28.66
C GLY A 149 -8.26 -10.82 27.20
N GLY A 150 -7.47 -11.69 26.57
CA GLY A 150 -7.18 -11.64 25.16
C GLY A 150 -8.37 -12.09 24.31
N PHE A 151 -8.66 -11.34 23.25
CA PHE A 151 -9.71 -11.62 22.27
C PHE A 151 -9.12 -11.61 20.86
N TYR A 152 -9.18 -12.74 20.18
CA TYR A 152 -8.78 -12.87 18.76
C TYR A 152 -9.95 -12.44 17.89
N VAL A 153 -9.76 -11.38 17.10
CA VAL A 153 -10.85 -10.78 16.29
C VAL A 153 -11.24 -11.68 15.14
N ASN A 154 -10.25 -12.29 14.46
CA ASN A 154 -10.42 -13.19 13.30
C ASN A 154 -11.34 -12.62 12.23
N GLN A 155 -10.91 -11.54 11.57
CA GLN A 155 -11.71 -10.83 10.56
C GLN A 155 -12.21 -11.72 9.41
N PHE A 156 -11.58 -12.88 9.16
CA PHE A 156 -11.93 -13.76 8.06
C PHE A 156 -13.10 -14.72 8.37
N ALA A 157 -13.45 -14.87 9.67
CA ALA A 157 -14.53 -15.75 10.12
C ALA A 157 -15.51 -15.07 11.11
N ASN A 158 -15.38 -13.74 11.29
CA ASN A 158 -16.20 -12.99 12.22
C ASN A 158 -17.44 -12.39 11.51
N ASP A 159 -18.61 -12.86 11.86
CA ASP A 159 -19.89 -12.43 11.25
C ASP A 159 -20.16 -10.92 11.41
N ALA A 160 -19.69 -10.30 12.49
CA ALA A 160 -19.83 -8.86 12.71
C ALA A 160 -19.09 -8.03 11.64
N ASN A 161 -18.18 -8.63 10.88
CA ASN A 161 -17.54 -8.02 9.71
C ASN A 161 -18.58 -7.76 8.60
N SER A 162 -19.31 -8.77 8.16
CA SER A 162 -20.34 -8.60 7.13
C SER A 162 -21.54 -7.81 7.64
N LEU A 163 -21.89 -7.96 8.92
CA LEU A 163 -22.97 -7.24 9.57
C LEU A 163 -22.73 -5.71 9.57
N ALA A 164 -21.49 -5.26 9.79
CA ALA A 164 -21.14 -3.84 9.70
C ALA A 164 -21.57 -3.21 8.36
N HIS A 165 -21.35 -3.92 7.27
CA HIS A 165 -21.70 -3.44 5.94
C HIS A 165 -23.19 -3.60 5.61
N PHE A 166 -23.82 -4.64 6.13
CA PHE A 166 -25.27 -4.83 6.02
C PHE A 166 -26.04 -3.71 6.71
N GLU A 167 -25.62 -3.33 7.93
CA GLU A 167 -26.34 -2.36 8.76
C GLU A 167 -25.99 -0.90 8.44
N THR A 168 -24.82 -0.64 7.86
CA THR A 168 -24.37 0.75 7.66
C THR A 168 -24.06 1.07 6.19
N THR A 169 -23.11 0.39 5.57
CA THR A 169 -22.60 0.76 4.21
C THR A 169 -23.65 0.53 3.13
N GLY A 170 -24.37 -0.59 3.20
CA GLY A 170 -25.46 -0.91 2.26
C GLY A 170 -26.57 0.12 2.30
N PRO A 171 -27.18 0.41 3.48
CA PRO A 171 -28.16 1.47 3.62
C PRO A 171 -27.67 2.83 3.14
N GLU A 172 -26.45 3.25 3.49
CA GLU A 172 -25.88 4.52 3.05
C GLU A 172 -25.79 4.62 1.52
N ILE A 173 -25.29 3.58 0.84
CA ILE A 173 -25.24 3.53 -0.62
C ILE A 173 -26.64 3.63 -1.22
N TRP A 174 -27.58 2.87 -0.70
CA TRP A 174 -28.97 2.81 -1.19
C TRP A 174 -29.65 4.19 -1.12
N GLU A 175 -29.51 4.88 0.01
CA GLU A 175 -30.03 6.25 0.18
C GLU A 175 -29.32 7.26 -0.73
N GLN A 176 -27.98 7.23 -0.77
CA GLN A 176 -27.19 8.15 -1.61
C GLN A 176 -27.47 7.97 -3.13
N MET A 177 -27.89 6.76 -3.53
CA MET A 177 -28.27 6.45 -4.91
C MET A 177 -29.76 6.69 -5.20
N ASP A 178 -30.53 7.28 -4.29
CA ASP A 178 -31.97 7.51 -4.42
C ASP A 178 -32.70 6.19 -4.80
N HIS A 179 -32.29 5.09 -4.14
CA HIS A 179 -32.84 3.73 -4.30
C HIS A 179 -32.75 3.19 -5.75
N LYS A 180 -31.82 3.70 -6.55
CA LYS A 180 -31.61 3.31 -7.95
C LYS A 180 -30.15 2.93 -8.18
N LEU A 181 -29.89 1.64 -8.21
CA LEU A 181 -28.57 1.06 -8.41
C LEU A 181 -28.67 -0.10 -9.39
N ASP A 182 -27.85 -0.09 -10.44
CA ASP A 182 -27.81 -1.16 -11.44
C ASP A 182 -26.67 -2.13 -11.19
N ALA A 183 -25.55 -1.66 -10.62
CA ALA A 183 -24.42 -2.53 -10.27
C ALA A 183 -23.62 -2.00 -9.09
N PHE A 184 -23.12 -2.93 -8.29
CA PHE A 184 -22.23 -2.71 -7.17
C PHE A 184 -20.95 -3.51 -7.38
N VAL A 185 -19.78 -2.85 -7.32
CA VAL A 185 -18.47 -3.46 -7.55
C VAL A 185 -17.64 -3.43 -6.27
N ALA A 186 -17.14 -4.57 -5.84
CA ALA A 186 -16.25 -4.68 -4.69
C ALA A 186 -15.22 -5.81 -4.86
N GLY A 187 -14.14 -5.76 -4.10
CA GLY A 187 -13.15 -6.82 -3.99
C GLY A 187 -13.36 -7.68 -2.74
N ILE A 188 -12.72 -8.83 -2.70
CA ILE A 188 -12.68 -9.72 -1.54
C ILE A 188 -11.28 -9.68 -0.92
N GLY A 189 -11.17 -9.10 0.27
CA GLY A 189 -10.07 -9.35 1.20
C GLY A 189 -10.54 -10.35 2.25
N SER A 190 -11.30 -9.89 3.27
CA SER A 190 -12.00 -10.77 4.21
C SER A 190 -13.40 -11.22 3.73
N GLY A 191 -13.98 -10.58 2.71
CA GLY A 191 -15.29 -10.93 2.16
C GLY A 191 -16.47 -10.14 2.74
N GLY A 192 -16.33 -9.55 3.91
CA GLY A 192 -17.44 -8.92 4.64
C GLY A 192 -18.14 -7.79 3.86
N THR A 193 -17.40 -7.00 3.10
CA THR A 193 -17.95 -5.84 2.35
C THR A 193 -18.94 -6.31 1.27
N ILE A 194 -18.50 -7.19 0.37
CA ILE A 194 -19.34 -7.65 -0.75
C ILE A 194 -20.53 -8.47 -0.24
N THR A 195 -20.31 -9.27 0.81
CA THR A 195 -21.34 -10.09 1.44
C THR A 195 -22.39 -9.24 2.14
N GLY A 196 -21.96 -8.31 3.01
CA GLY A 196 -22.90 -7.49 3.78
C GLY A 196 -23.75 -6.58 2.88
N ILE A 197 -23.13 -5.91 1.90
CA ILE A 197 -23.85 -5.05 0.96
C ILE A 197 -24.73 -5.87 0.02
N GLY A 198 -24.24 -7.01 -0.50
CA GLY A 198 -25.03 -7.89 -1.35
C GLY A 198 -26.27 -8.44 -0.65
N ARG A 199 -26.15 -8.87 0.61
CA ARG A 199 -27.30 -9.28 1.45
C ARG A 199 -28.27 -8.12 1.68
N PHE A 200 -27.77 -6.91 1.95
CA PHE A 200 -28.62 -5.73 2.11
C PHE A 200 -29.40 -5.43 0.84
N LEU A 201 -28.74 -5.37 -0.32
CA LEU A 201 -29.39 -5.10 -1.60
C LEU A 201 -30.49 -6.13 -1.92
N LYS A 202 -30.21 -7.42 -1.67
CA LYS A 202 -31.24 -8.47 -1.79
C LYS A 202 -32.41 -8.25 -0.82
N SER A 203 -32.15 -7.81 0.42
CA SER A 203 -33.19 -7.61 1.44
C SER A 203 -34.15 -6.49 1.10
N VAL A 204 -33.70 -5.49 0.34
CA VAL A 204 -34.53 -4.37 -0.14
C VAL A 204 -35.12 -4.63 -1.54
N GLY A 205 -34.95 -5.84 -2.10
CA GLY A 205 -35.48 -6.21 -3.41
C GLY A 205 -34.78 -5.55 -4.60
N SER A 206 -33.50 -5.17 -4.46
CA SER A 206 -32.72 -4.61 -5.55
C SER A 206 -32.27 -5.68 -6.53
N ASP A 207 -32.39 -5.38 -7.85
CA ASP A 207 -31.87 -6.21 -8.94
C ASP A 207 -30.43 -5.84 -9.34
N ALA A 208 -29.76 -5.02 -8.55
CA ALA A 208 -28.40 -4.57 -8.83
C ALA A 208 -27.43 -5.77 -8.94
N LYS A 209 -26.63 -5.78 -9.99
CA LYS A 209 -25.57 -6.76 -10.20
C LYS A 209 -24.45 -6.62 -9.17
N ILE A 210 -24.06 -7.69 -8.54
CA ILE A 210 -22.93 -7.74 -7.62
C ILE A 210 -21.71 -8.25 -8.39
N ILE A 211 -20.72 -7.43 -8.49
CA ILE A 211 -19.53 -7.64 -9.33
C ILE A 211 -18.29 -7.77 -8.45
N LEU A 212 -17.55 -8.85 -8.61
CA LEU A 212 -16.25 -9.04 -7.98
C LEU A 212 -15.16 -8.42 -8.83
N ALA A 213 -14.40 -7.52 -8.25
CA ALA A 213 -13.11 -7.05 -8.77
C ALA A 213 -11.99 -7.82 -8.08
N ASP A 214 -11.23 -8.60 -8.83
CA ASP A 214 -10.23 -9.53 -8.30
C ASP A 214 -8.87 -9.28 -8.97
N PRO A 215 -7.73 -9.21 -8.25
CA PRO A 215 -6.43 -9.08 -8.90
C PRO A 215 -6.05 -10.37 -9.63
N VAL A 216 -5.37 -10.25 -10.76
CA VAL A 216 -4.77 -11.40 -11.44
C VAL A 216 -3.78 -12.06 -10.48
N GLY A 217 -3.91 -13.39 -10.31
CA GLY A 217 -3.16 -14.17 -9.33
C GLY A 217 -3.98 -14.54 -8.09
N SER A 218 -5.13 -13.89 -7.86
CA SER A 218 -6.17 -14.39 -6.95
C SER A 218 -7.00 -15.48 -7.62
N THR A 219 -7.49 -16.44 -6.84
CA THR A 219 -8.25 -17.59 -7.37
C THR A 219 -9.76 -17.37 -7.44
N LEU A 220 -10.25 -16.27 -6.88
CA LEU A 220 -11.68 -16.08 -6.61
C LEU A 220 -12.52 -15.78 -7.87
N ALA A 221 -11.95 -15.05 -8.84
CA ALA A 221 -12.65 -14.77 -10.09
C ALA A 221 -12.99 -16.05 -10.86
N GLY A 222 -12.10 -17.06 -10.87
CA GLY A 222 -12.36 -18.36 -11.47
C GLY A 222 -13.51 -19.12 -10.76
N ILE A 223 -13.57 -19.02 -9.43
CA ILE A 223 -14.68 -19.63 -8.67
C ILE A 223 -16.03 -19.04 -9.06
N VAL A 224 -16.09 -17.71 -9.24
CA VAL A 224 -17.33 -17.04 -9.64
C VAL A 224 -17.73 -17.37 -11.07
N ASN A 225 -16.79 -17.27 -12.01
CA ASN A 225 -17.11 -17.35 -13.44
C ASN A 225 -17.17 -18.81 -13.95
N ASP A 226 -16.29 -19.68 -13.43
CA ASP A 226 -16.08 -21.04 -13.97
C ASP A 226 -16.43 -22.14 -12.97
N GLY A 227 -16.72 -21.78 -11.71
CA GLY A 227 -17.01 -22.75 -10.63
C GLY A 227 -15.77 -23.46 -10.09
N VAL A 228 -14.58 -23.08 -10.50
CA VAL A 228 -13.30 -23.66 -10.08
C VAL A 228 -12.29 -22.53 -9.75
N PRO A 229 -11.35 -22.78 -8.82
CA PRO A 229 -10.31 -21.78 -8.52
C PRO A 229 -9.52 -21.37 -9.78
N GLY A 230 -9.33 -20.07 -9.96
CA GLY A 230 -8.47 -19.52 -11.01
C GLY A 230 -6.98 -19.84 -10.76
N PRO A 231 -6.10 -19.53 -11.72
CA PRO A 231 -4.65 -19.74 -11.57
C PRO A 231 -4.12 -18.84 -10.44
N GLU A 232 -3.42 -19.48 -9.50
CA GLU A 232 -2.76 -18.79 -8.39
C GLU A 232 -1.46 -18.12 -8.86
N GLY A 233 -1.22 -16.88 -8.41
CA GLY A 233 -0.03 -16.09 -8.71
C GLY A 233 0.22 -14.99 -7.68
N SER A 234 1.29 -14.23 -7.89
CA SER A 234 1.60 -13.05 -7.07
C SER A 234 1.01 -11.79 -7.67
N TYR A 235 0.64 -10.85 -6.82
CA TYR A 235 0.17 -9.51 -7.19
C TYR A 235 0.64 -8.49 -6.15
N THR A 236 0.71 -7.21 -6.56
CA THR A 236 1.18 -6.10 -5.72
C THR A 236 0.05 -5.32 -5.07
N VAL A 237 -1.18 -5.49 -5.55
CA VAL A 237 -2.37 -4.89 -4.96
C VAL A 237 -2.57 -5.39 -3.54
N GLU A 238 -2.86 -4.47 -2.62
CA GLU A 238 -3.01 -4.79 -1.20
C GLU A 238 -4.48 -4.73 -0.76
N GLY A 239 -4.85 -5.63 0.16
CA GLY A 239 -6.14 -5.60 0.86
C GLY A 239 -7.30 -6.34 0.19
N ILE A 240 -7.11 -6.83 -1.02
CA ILE A 240 -8.04 -7.71 -1.76
C ILE A 240 -7.25 -8.80 -2.48
N GLY A 241 -7.98 -9.82 -2.94
CA GLY A 241 -7.41 -11.01 -3.58
C GLY A 241 -7.06 -12.08 -2.55
N GLN A 242 -7.42 -13.35 -2.84
CA GLN A 242 -7.17 -14.49 -1.98
C GLN A 242 -6.93 -15.75 -2.83
N ASN A 243 -6.26 -16.74 -2.24
CA ASN A 243 -6.13 -18.08 -2.78
C ASN A 243 -7.07 -19.11 -2.09
N PHE A 244 -7.97 -18.61 -1.24
CA PHE A 244 -9.02 -19.35 -0.56
C PHE A 244 -10.28 -18.48 -0.46
N VAL A 245 -11.43 -19.10 -0.23
CA VAL A 245 -12.69 -18.41 0.06
C VAL A 245 -12.77 -18.14 1.56
N PRO A 246 -12.76 -16.86 2.02
CA PRO A 246 -12.98 -16.54 3.42
C PRO A 246 -14.36 -16.96 3.92
N ASP A 247 -14.48 -17.39 5.18
CA ASP A 247 -15.76 -17.83 5.76
C ASP A 247 -16.83 -16.73 5.74
N THR A 248 -16.40 -15.46 5.82
CA THR A 248 -17.29 -14.29 5.72
C THR A 248 -17.77 -13.98 4.31
N ALA A 249 -17.22 -14.65 3.27
CA ALA A 249 -17.55 -14.40 1.87
C ALA A 249 -18.66 -15.32 1.36
N ASP A 250 -19.80 -14.74 1.01
CA ASP A 250 -20.91 -15.46 0.37
C ASP A 250 -20.80 -15.33 -1.16
N MET A 251 -20.11 -16.29 -1.79
CA MET A 251 -19.86 -16.29 -3.23
C MET A 251 -21.14 -16.42 -4.06
N SER A 252 -22.24 -16.93 -3.48
CA SER A 252 -23.52 -17.09 -4.17
C SER A 252 -24.25 -15.77 -4.47
N LEU A 253 -23.77 -14.69 -3.87
CA LEU A 253 -24.29 -13.34 -4.11
C LEU A 253 -23.72 -12.68 -5.38
N ILE A 254 -22.59 -13.18 -5.90
CA ILE A 254 -21.80 -12.54 -6.92
C ILE A 254 -22.25 -13.01 -8.29
N ASP A 255 -22.59 -12.06 -9.17
CA ASP A 255 -23.11 -12.36 -10.52
C ASP A 255 -21.98 -12.58 -11.54
N VAL A 256 -20.87 -11.84 -11.42
CA VAL A 256 -19.73 -11.88 -12.37
C VAL A 256 -18.47 -11.37 -11.71
N ALA A 257 -17.31 -11.82 -12.17
CA ALA A 257 -16.00 -11.36 -11.69
C ALA A 257 -15.10 -10.88 -12.84
N TYR A 258 -14.31 -9.86 -12.56
CA TYR A 258 -13.28 -9.32 -13.44
C TYR A 258 -11.91 -9.50 -12.80
N SER A 259 -11.02 -10.21 -13.49
CA SER A 259 -9.60 -10.27 -13.13
C SER A 259 -8.86 -9.07 -13.69
N ILE A 260 -8.25 -8.27 -12.81
CA ILE A 260 -7.58 -7.01 -13.14
C ILE A 260 -6.08 -7.14 -12.89
N PRO A 261 -5.23 -6.92 -13.90
CA PRO A 261 -3.78 -6.89 -13.72
C PRO A 261 -3.34 -5.69 -12.85
N ASP A 262 -2.25 -5.87 -12.10
CA ASP A 262 -1.66 -4.80 -11.27
C ASP A 262 -1.38 -3.53 -12.06
N ALA A 263 -0.82 -3.65 -13.28
CA ALA A 263 -0.54 -2.51 -14.14
C ALA A 263 -1.79 -1.67 -14.43
N GLU A 264 -2.94 -2.31 -14.72
CA GLU A 264 -4.20 -1.62 -14.97
C GLU A 264 -4.77 -0.99 -13.69
N ALA A 265 -4.70 -1.70 -12.57
CA ALA A 265 -5.15 -1.18 -11.28
C ALA A 265 -4.36 0.09 -10.90
N ILE A 266 -3.03 0.06 -11.04
CA ILE A 266 -2.13 1.17 -10.74
C ILE A 266 -2.36 2.35 -11.69
N ALA A 267 -2.43 2.09 -12.99
CA ALA A 267 -2.73 3.13 -13.99
C ALA A 267 -4.07 3.81 -13.69
N THR A 268 -5.08 3.03 -13.25
CA THR A 268 -6.40 3.54 -12.91
C THR A 268 -6.37 4.49 -11.72
N VAL A 269 -5.69 4.17 -10.61
CA VAL A 269 -5.63 5.10 -9.45
C VAL A 269 -4.82 6.34 -9.74
N ARG A 270 -3.75 6.24 -10.53
CA ARG A 270 -2.96 7.40 -10.96
C ARG A 270 -3.78 8.32 -11.87
N ASN A 271 -4.53 7.75 -12.81
CA ASN A 271 -5.44 8.50 -13.67
C ASN A 271 -6.59 9.15 -12.86
N LEU A 272 -7.12 8.44 -11.86
CA LEU A 272 -8.13 8.97 -10.93
C LEU A 272 -7.61 10.21 -10.19
N LEU A 273 -6.38 10.16 -9.68
CA LEU A 273 -5.75 11.32 -9.03
C LEU A 273 -5.61 12.49 -10.00
N LEU A 274 -5.08 12.25 -11.20
CA LEU A 274 -4.81 13.30 -12.18
C LEU A 274 -6.09 13.93 -12.74
N LYS A 275 -7.13 13.15 -12.99
CA LYS A 275 -8.36 13.64 -13.61
C LYS A 275 -9.42 14.09 -12.60
N GLU A 276 -9.64 13.33 -11.54
CA GLU A 276 -10.73 13.58 -10.59
C GLU A 276 -10.22 14.19 -9.26
N GLY A 277 -8.90 14.23 -9.02
CA GLY A 277 -8.31 14.75 -7.79
C GLY A 277 -8.48 13.82 -6.59
N VAL A 278 -8.77 12.52 -6.81
CA VAL A 278 -9.02 11.54 -5.75
C VAL A 278 -7.78 10.68 -5.53
N LEU A 279 -7.13 10.82 -4.38
CA LEU A 279 -5.96 10.04 -3.96
C LEU A 279 -6.41 8.74 -3.29
N ALA A 280 -6.29 7.62 -4.00
CA ALA A 280 -6.80 6.30 -3.59
C ALA A 280 -5.71 5.23 -3.48
N GLY A 281 -5.92 4.19 -2.66
CA GLY A 281 -5.02 3.05 -2.55
C GLY A 281 -5.15 2.05 -3.70
N SER A 282 -4.23 1.08 -3.78
CA SER A 282 -4.11 0.12 -4.89
C SER A 282 -5.38 -0.70 -5.14
N SER A 283 -6.02 -1.20 -4.07
CA SER A 283 -7.28 -1.95 -4.20
C SER A 283 -8.39 -1.15 -4.86
N SER A 284 -8.46 0.16 -4.60
CA SER A 284 -9.44 1.03 -5.26
C SER A 284 -9.23 1.07 -6.78
N GLY A 285 -7.99 0.96 -7.24
CA GLY A 285 -7.67 0.85 -8.66
C GLY A 285 -8.25 -0.39 -9.31
N THR A 286 -8.11 -1.54 -8.67
CA THR A 286 -8.71 -2.80 -9.12
C THR A 286 -10.24 -2.68 -9.21
N LEU A 287 -10.87 -2.12 -8.16
CA LEU A 287 -12.31 -1.96 -8.13
C LEU A 287 -12.81 -1.02 -9.23
N ILE A 288 -12.17 0.11 -9.40
CA ILE A 288 -12.55 1.12 -10.40
C ILE A 288 -12.29 0.60 -11.82
N ALA A 289 -11.18 -0.10 -12.06
CA ALA A 289 -10.89 -0.71 -13.35
C ALA A 289 -11.96 -1.75 -13.74
N ALA A 290 -12.36 -2.63 -12.81
CA ALA A 290 -13.45 -3.58 -13.02
C ALA A 290 -14.79 -2.87 -13.31
N ALA A 291 -15.10 -1.83 -12.53
CA ALA A 291 -16.30 -1.02 -12.75
C ALA A 291 -16.30 -0.36 -14.14
N LEU A 292 -15.17 0.20 -14.57
CA LEU A 292 -15.02 0.81 -15.90
C LEU A 292 -15.15 -0.23 -17.02
N ARG A 293 -14.57 -1.44 -16.86
CA ARG A 293 -14.75 -2.53 -17.84
C ARG A 293 -16.21 -2.88 -17.97
N TRP A 294 -16.89 -3.17 -16.86
CA TRP A 294 -18.31 -3.49 -16.86
C TRP A 294 -19.16 -2.37 -17.47
N CYS A 295 -18.90 -1.10 -17.12
CA CYS A 295 -19.61 0.05 -17.67
C CYS A 295 -19.49 0.16 -19.19
N ARG A 296 -18.31 -0.09 -19.76
CA ARG A 296 -18.07 0.00 -21.21
C ARG A 296 -18.71 -1.13 -22.01
N GLU A 297 -19.07 -2.23 -21.36
CA GLU A 297 -19.81 -3.34 -21.96
C GLU A 297 -21.33 -3.04 -22.06
N GLN A 298 -21.80 -2.01 -21.35
CA GLN A 298 -23.22 -1.67 -21.38
C GLN A 298 -23.58 -0.88 -22.64
N THR A 299 -24.81 -1.08 -23.12
CA THR A 299 -25.40 -0.33 -24.27
C THR A 299 -26.36 0.75 -23.82
N GLU A 300 -26.76 0.71 -22.53
CA GLU A 300 -27.71 1.63 -21.93
C GLU A 300 -27.14 2.30 -20.69
N PRO A 301 -27.59 3.51 -20.31
CA PRO A 301 -27.16 4.18 -19.11
C PRO A 301 -27.44 3.35 -17.85
N LYS A 302 -26.39 3.10 -17.04
CA LYS A 302 -26.45 2.37 -15.77
C LYS A 302 -25.84 3.20 -14.65
N ARG A 303 -26.32 2.99 -13.43
CA ARG A 303 -25.80 3.61 -12.21
C ARG A 303 -24.97 2.58 -11.46
N VAL A 304 -23.68 2.84 -11.35
CA VAL A 304 -22.69 1.91 -10.81
C VAL A 304 -22.01 2.53 -9.61
N VAL A 305 -21.87 1.77 -8.51
CA VAL A 305 -21.16 2.21 -7.32
C VAL A 305 -19.97 1.30 -7.05
N THR A 306 -18.85 1.90 -6.72
CA THR A 306 -17.68 1.22 -6.15
C THR A 306 -17.04 2.08 -5.07
N PHE A 307 -15.86 1.70 -4.59
CA PHE A 307 -15.20 2.35 -3.45
C PHE A 307 -13.88 3.02 -3.79
N VAL A 308 -13.58 4.08 -3.04
CA VAL A 308 -12.24 4.43 -2.63
C VAL A 308 -12.03 3.78 -1.25
N CYS A 309 -11.47 2.57 -1.24
CA CYS A 309 -11.39 1.71 -0.06
C CYS A 309 -10.56 2.33 1.06
N ASP A 310 -9.47 3.01 0.70
CA ASP A 310 -8.56 3.70 1.60
C ASP A 310 -7.82 4.85 0.91
N THR A 311 -7.13 5.65 1.73
CA THR A 311 -6.33 6.78 1.23
C THR A 311 -5.04 6.32 0.55
N GLY A 312 -4.75 6.93 -0.60
CA GLY A 312 -3.49 6.72 -1.33
C GLY A 312 -2.25 7.24 -0.59
N ALA A 313 -2.42 8.06 0.46
CA ALA A 313 -1.30 8.55 1.27
C ALA A 313 -0.47 7.42 1.92
N LYS A 314 -1.03 6.23 2.05
CA LYS A 314 -0.36 5.02 2.55
C LYS A 314 0.51 4.32 1.48
N TYR A 315 0.51 4.80 0.24
CA TYR A 315 1.11 4.15 -0.94
C TYR A 315 1.99 5.09 -1.75
N LEU A 316 2.38 6.25 -1.20
CA LEU A 316 3.20 7.25 -1.89
C LEU A 316 4.57 6.71 -2.29
N SER A 317 5.16 5.83 -1.48
CA SER A 317 6.44 5.15 -1.77
C SER A 317 6.32 3.96 -2.72
N LYS A 318 5.11 3.61 -3.18
CA LYS A 318 4.80 2.46 -4.03
C LYS A 318 4.05 2.88 -5.29
N VAL A 319 2.71 2.84 -5.25
CA VAL A 319 1.80 3.07 -6.39
C VAL A 319 2.01 4.44 -7.06
N TYR A 320 2.48 5.42 -6.30
CA TYR A 320 2.74 6.79 -6.77
C TYR A 320 4.23 7.12 -6.94
N ASN A 321 5.11 6.11 -6.86
CA ASN A 321 6.55 6.23 -7.03
C ASN A 321 6.99 5.52 -8.31
N ASP A 322 7.47 6.28 -9.29
CA ASP A 322 7.86 5.75 -10.60
C ASP A 322 9.06 4.80 -10.51
N ALA A 323 10.02 5.07 -9.62
CA ALA A 323 11.15 4.17 -9.39
C ALA A 323 10.68 2.82 -8.86
N TRP A 324 9.76 2.82 -7.87
CA TRP A 324 9.19 1.58 -7.36
C TRP A 324 8.40 0.81 -8.43
N LEU A 325 7.65 1.51 -9.28
CA LEU A 325 6.92 0.87 -10.39
C LEU A 325 7.87 0.22 -11.39
N ALA A 326 8.97 0.89 -11.71
CA ALA A 326 10.01 0.34 -12.57
C ALA A 326 10.64 -0.93 -11.96
N ASP A 327 10.94 -0.91 -10.66
CA ASP A 327 11.48 -2.06 -9.92
C ASP A 327 10.51 -3.25 -9.86
N GLN A 328 9.20 -3.00 -9.96
CA GLN A 328 8.18 -4.05 -10.03
C GLN A 328 7.83 -4.49 -11.47
N GLY A 329 8.45 -3.88 -12.49
CA GLY A 329 8.09 -4.14 -13.88
C GLY A 329 6.69 -3.63 -14.28
N LEU A 330 6.14 -2.67 -13.52
CA LEU A 330 4.79 -2.12 -13.69
C LEU A 330 4.77 -0.72 -14.31
N GLY A 331 5.95 -0.09 -14.47
CA GLY A 331 6.11 1.19 -15.15
C GLY A 331 6.40 1.01 -16.65
N GLU A 332 6.07 2.03 -17.45
CA GLU A 332 6.63 2.13 -18.79
C GLU A 332 8.15 2.33 -18.65
N ARG A 333 8.92 1.38 -19.12
CA ARG A 333 10.37 1.44 -19.15
C ARG A 333 10.81 1.23 -20.58
N GLU A 334 11.43 2.24 -21.16
CA GLU A 334 12.20 2.03 -22.38
C GLU A 334 13.41 1.17 -22.00
N LEU A 335 13.44 -0.07 -22.46
CA LEU A 335 14.59 -0.95 -22.31
C LEU A 335 15.56 -0.66 -23.44
N HIS A 336 16.78 -0.30 -23.08
CA HIS A 336 17.86 -0.01 -24.02
C HIS A 336 18.71 -1.25 -24.30
N GLY A 337 18.58 -2.30 -23.47
CA GLY A 337 19.37 -3.53 -23.57
C GLY A 337 20.81 -3.37 -23.07
N ASP A 338 21.05 -2.37 -22.22
CA ASP A 338 22.35 -2.03 -21.64
C ASP A 338 22.24 -1.78 -20.12
N LEU A 339 23.34 -1.36 -19.49
CA LEU A 339 23.39 -1.13 -18.04
C LEU A 339 22.45 0.00 -17.56
N SER A 340 21.98 0.89 -18.44
CA SER A 340 21.00 1.92 -18.06
C SER A 340 19.68 1.31 -17.61
N ASP A 341 19.38 0.09 -18.03
CA ASP A 341 18.21 -0.65 -17.61
C ASP A 341 18.26 -1.11 -16.14
N LEU A 342 19.41 -1.10 -15.51
CA LEU A 342 19.59 -1.45 -14.11
C LEU A 342 19.60 -0.22 -13.19
N ILE A 343 19.69 0.99 -13.77
CA ILE A 343 19.74 2.23 -13.00
C ILE A 343 18.33 2.60 -12.55
N SER A 344 18.05 2.43 -11.25
CA SER A 344 16.75 2.77 -10.66
C SER A 344 16.57 4.29 -10.44
N ARG A 345 17.68 5.03 -10.30
CA ARG A 345 17.70 6.50 -10.13
C ARG A 345 18.67 7.11 -11.12
N LYS A 346 18.18 8.02 -11.97
CA LYS A 346 18.98 8.67 -13.00
C LYS A 346 19.45 10.05 -12.54
N TYR A 347 20.68 10.42 -12.90
CA TYR A 347 21.25 11.71 -12.52
C TYR A 347 20.59 12.89 -13.26
N ASP A 348 20.32 12.76 -14.54
CA ASP A 348 19.65 13.75 -15.38
C ASP A 348 18.19 14.00 -14.98
N ALA A 349 17.53 13.01 -14.41
CA ALA A 349 16.18 13.15 -13.83
C ALA A 349 16.16 13.87 -12.46
N GLY A 350 17.34 14.08 -11.86
CA GLY A 350 17.45 14.67 -10.51
C GLY A 350 17.12 13.69 -9.37
N ASP A 351 17.08 12.40 -9.64
CA ASP A 351 16.70 11.37 -8.67
C ASP A 351 17.85 10.98 -7.73
N ILE A 352 19.09 11.34 -8.10
CA ILE A 352 20.28 11.03 -7.31
C ILE A 352 20.63 12.22 -6.43
N VAL A 353 20.74 11.95 -5.13
CA VAL A 353 21.27 12.93 -4.19
C VAL A 353 22.78 13.00 -4.32
N VAL A 354 23.28 14.18 -4.65
CA VAL A 354 24.71 14.47 -4.87
C VAL A 354 25.23 15.49 -3.87
N ILE A 355 26.56 15.64 -3.80
CA ILE A 355 27.23 16.61 -2.95
C ILE A 355 28.37 17.29 -3.70
N GLY A 356 28.71 18.52 -3.34
CA GLY A 356 29.88 19.23 -3.86
C GLY A 356 31.16 18.94 -3.06
N PRO A 357 32.35 19.10 -3.66
CA PRO A 357 33.61 18.89 -2.95
C PRO A 357 33.87 19.92 -1.85
N GLU A 358 33.27 21.10 -1.95
CA GLU A 358 33.37 22.18 -0.95
C GLU A 358 32.29 22.12 0.14
N ASP A 359 31.36 21.16 0.04
CA ASP A 359 30.39 20.90 1.11
C ASP A 359 31.09 20.26 2.32
N THR A 360 30.48 20.35 3.50
CA THR A 360 31.01 19.78 4.74
C THR A 360 30.59 18.33 4.94
N LEU A 361 31.32 17.58 5.77
CA LEU A 361 30.93 16.22 6.18
C LEU A 361 29.59 16.19 6.93
N ASP A 362 29.26 17.25 7.66
CA ASP A 362 27.95 17.42 8.30
C ASP A 362 26.83 17.47 7.26
N THR A 363 27.06 18.21 6.16
CA THR A 363 26.11 18.26 5.04
C THR A 363 26.00 16.91 4.35
N ALA A 364 27.12 16.19 4.12
CA ALA A 364 27.13 14.87 3.53
C ALA A 364 26.30 13.89 4.39
N PHE A 365 26.57 13.83 5.68
CA PHE A 365 25.84 12.96 6.62
C PHE A 365 24.34 13.28 6.64
N LYS A 366 23.96 14.57 6.68
CA LYS A 366 22.55 14.96 6.65
C LYS A 366 21.85 14.56 5.35
N ARG A 367 22.52 14.72 4.20
CA ARG A 367 21.98 14.30 2.90
C ARG A 367 21.84 12.79 2.82
N MET A 368 22.86 12.01 3.25
CA MET A 368 22.78 10.54 3.31
C MET A 368 21.60 10.10 4.15
N LYS A 369 21.49 10.62 5.37
CA LYS A 369 20.42 10.30 6.30
C LYS A 369 19.03 10.70 5.79
N GLY A 370 18.92 11.88 5.17
CA GLY A 370 17.64 12.39 4.64
C GLY A 370 17.13 11.61 3.43
N ALA A 371 18.04 11.07 2.61
CA ALA A 371 17.74 10.30 1.41
C ALA A 371 17.75 8.78 1.64
N ASP A 372 18.08 8.32 2.86
CA ASP A 372 18.25 6.90 3.22
C ASP A 372 19.23 6.18 2.28
N VAL A 373 20.41 6.82 2.07
CA VAL A 373 21.50 6.29 1.25
C VAL A 373 22.80 6.29 2.05
N SER A 374 23.69 5.33 1.78
CA SER A 374 24.97 5.18 2.45
C SER A 374 26.14 5.89 1.76
N GLN A 375 25.91 6.49 0.59
CA GLN A 375 26.96 7.12 -0.22
C GLN A 375 26.38 8.22 -1.11
N LEU A 376 27.24 9.18 -1.47
CA LEU A 376 26.89 10.30 -2.35
C LEU A 376 27.94 10.48 -3.42
N PRO A 377 27.57 10.56 -4.72
CA PRO A 377 28.45 11.05 -5.77
C PRO A 377 28.84 12.49 -5.49
N VAL A 378 30.12 12.81 -5.67
CA VAL A 378 30.64 14.16 -5.52
C VAL A 378 30.74 14.80 -6.90
N ILE A 379 29.95 15.85 -7.11
CA ILE A 379 29.86 16.56 -8.40
C ILE A 379 30.49 17.95 -8.27
N ASP A 380 31.35 18.29 -9.21
CA ASP A 380 31.96 19.60 -9.35
C ASP A 380 31.79 20.11 -10.79
N ASP A 381 31.19 21.27 -10.97
CA ASP A 381 30.85 21.84 -12.30
C ASP A 381 30.19 20.84 -13.26
N GLY A 382 29.26 20.02 -12.75
CA GLY A 382 28.53 19.02 -13.53
C GLY A 382 29.31 17.73 -13.82
N ARG A 383 30.52 17.58 -13.31
CA ARG A 383 31.36 16.39 -13.49
C ARG A 383 31.50 15.61 -12.19
N LEU A 384 31.47 14.30 -12.31
CA LEU A 384 31.75 13.41 -11.19
C LEU A 384 33.26 13.47 -10.88
N VAL A 385 33.59 13.89 -9.64
CA VAL A 385 34.98 14.04 -9.17
C VAL A 385 35.34 13.11 -8.02
N GLY A 386 34.38 12.38 -7.48
CA GLY A 386 34.58 11.45 -6.38
C GLY A 386 33.28 10.82 -5.89
N ILE A 387 33.40 10.00 -4.87
CA ILE A 387 32.31 9.46 -4.07
C ILE A 387 32.67 9.58 -2.60
N VAL A 388 31.70 9.84 -1.75
CA VAL A 388 31.85 9.83 -0.30
C VAL A 388 30.81 8.89 0.32
N ASP A 389 31.25 8.02 1.23
CA ASP A 389 30.37 7.07 1.93
C ASP A 389 30.40 7.27 3.46
N GLU A 390 29.57 6.49 4.17
CA GLU A 390 29.54 6.52 5.64
C GLU A 390 30.88 6.13 6.27
N SER A 391 31.66 5.23 5.62
CA SER A 391 32.97 4.78 6.14
C SER A 391 33.99 5.93 6.08
N ASP A 392 33.99 6.74 5.04
CA ASP A 392 34.83 7.91 4.91
C ASP A 392 34.58 8.92 6.05
N ILE A 393 33.29 9.14 6.37
CA ILE A 393 32.89 10.00 7.48
C ILE A 393 33.34 9.43 8.81
N VAL A 394 33.14 8.12 9.05
CA VAL A 394 33.55 7.44 10.27
C VAL A 394 35.07 7.51 10.44
N GLN A 395 35.84 7.28 9.39
CA GLN A 395 37.31 7.38 9.45
C GLN A 395 37.77 8.80 9.79
N ALA A 396 37.15 9.81 9.18
CA ALA A 396 37.44 11.21 9.50
C ALA A 396 37.15 11.56 10.97
N MET A 397 36.21 10.85 11.64
CA MET A 397 35.89 11.08 13.05
C MET A 397 36.92 10.45 14.01
N HIS A 398 37.79 9.55 13.56
CA HIS A 398 38.78 8.83 14.41
C HIS A 398 40.17 9.49 14.49
N THR A 399 40.39 10.66 13.86
CA THR A 399 41.65 11.38 13.97
C THR A 399 41.76 12.14 15.30
N ASP A 400 42.89 11.95 16.07
CA ASP A 400 43.00 12.35 17.50
C ASP A 400 43.21 13.84 17.78
N ASP A 401 43.52 14.69 16.78
CA ASP A 401 44.03 16.06 17.02
C ASP A 401 43.00 17.18 16.96
N ILE A 402 41.71 16.93 16.70
CA ILE A 402 40.71 17.99 16.45
C ILE A 402 39.39 17.65 17.16
N THR A 403 38.67 18.70 17.62
CA THR A 403 37.33 18.51 18.23
C THR A 403 36.33 17.90 17.25
N ARG A 404 35.37 17.11 17.75
CA ARG A 404 34.32 16.48 16.94
C ARG A 404 33.57 17.47 16.04
N GLU A 405 33.29 18.66 16.54
CA GLU A 405 32.61 19.72 15.79
C GLU A 405 33.46 20.24 14.62
N ALA A 406 34.77 20.38 14.81
CA ALA A 406 35.67 20.80 13.75
C ALA A 406 35.82 19.74 12.65
N ARG A 407 35.73 18.44 13.01
CA ARG A 407 35.75 17.34 12.03
C ARG A 407 34.52 17.33 11.13
N PHE A 408 33.32 17.56 11.67
CA PHE A 408 32.11 17.67 10.86
C PHE A 408 32.14 18.89 9.91
N ARG A 409 32.97 19.89 10.17
CA ARG A 409 33.21 21.04 9.29
C ARG A 409 34.26 20.78 8.21
N ALA A 410 34.97 19.63 8.26
CA ALA A 410 35.90 19.26 7.20
C ALA A 410 35.17 19.13 5.85
N LEU A 411 35.86 19.46 4.77
CA LEU A 411 35.27 19.45 3.43
C LEU A 411 35.27 18.04 2.84
N VAL A 412 34.25 17.72 2.08
CA VAL A 412 34.09 16.41 1.41
C VAL A 412 35.32 16.05 0.59
N ARG A 413 35.93 17.02 -0.11
CA ARG A 413 37.16 16.79 -0.91
C ARG A 413 38.33 16.22 -0.14
N SER A 414 38.38 16.37 1.18
CA SER A 414 39.47 15.89 2.03
C SER A 414 39.38 14.40 2.36
N VAL A 415 38.20 13.80 2.19
CA VAL A 415 37.95 12.40 2.54
C VAL A 415 37.40 11.56 1.38
N MET A 416 36.78 12.19 0.38
CA MET A 416 36.18 11.49 -0.75
C MET A 416 37.13 10.56 -1.46
N THR A 417 36.68 9.42 -1.89
CA THR A 417 37.39 8.51 -2.78
C THR A 417 37.37 9.09 -4.19
N ARG A 418 38.56 9.23 -4.80
CA ARG A 418 38.75 9.78 -6.17
C ARG A 418 39.04 8.72 -7.20
N ASP A 419 39.61 7.59 -6.79
CA ASP A 419 39.84 6.44 -7.65
C ASP A 419 38.53 5.64 -7.78
N LEU A 420 37.76 5.99 -8.81
CA LEU A 420 36.41 5.52 -9.00
C LEU A 420 36.40 4.27 -9.87
N ASP A 421 35.70 3.23 -9.42
CA ASP A 421 35.36 2.07 -10.24
C ASP A 421 34.17 2.41 -11.13
N THR A 422 34.42 2.69 -12.40
CA THR A 422 33.41 3.08 -13.38
C THR A 422 33.17 2.00 -14.41
N VAL A 423 31.96 1.94 -14.92
CA VAL A 423 31.55 1.12 -16.08
C VAL A 423 30.85 2.00 -17.10
N GLN A 424 30.98 1.67 -18.38
CA GLN A 424 30.24 2.34 -19.44
C GLN A 424 28.85 1.74 -19.59
N VAL A 425 27.86 2.56 -19.94
CA VAL A 425 26.48 2.13 -20.19
C VAL A 425 26.42 0.91 -21.12
N ALA A 426 27.22 0.91 -22.20
CA ALA A 426 27.22 -0.15 -23.18
C ALA A 426 27.98 -1.43 -22.76
N GLU A 427 28.56 -1.47 -21.55
CA GLU A 427 29.24 -2.68 -21.08
C GLU A 427 28.22 -3.77 -20.71
N PRO A 428 28.63 -5.05 -20.83
CA PRO A 428 27.75 -6.15 -20.45
C PRO A 428 27.59 -6.26 -18.92
N LEU A 429 26.49 -6.89 -18.50
CA LEU A 429 26.13 -7.06 -17.10
C LEU A 429 27.23 -7.72 -16.26
N GLU A 430 28.00 -8.62 -16.87
CA GLU A 430 29.13 -9.32 -16.24
C GLU A 430 30.24 -8.36 -15.77
N ALA A 431 30.33 -7.16 -16.35
CA ALA A 431 31.31 -6.14 -15.91
C ALA A 431 31.03 -5.63 -14.47
N LEU A 432 29.81 -5.79 -13.96
CA LEU A 432 29.45 -5.41 -12.58
C LEU A 432 29.99 -6.37 -11.52
N ILE A 433 30.17 -7.67 -11.86
CA ILE A 433 30.50 -8.70 -10.88
C ILE A 433 31.82 -8.41 -10.16
N PRO A 434 32.94 -8.06 -10.84
CA PRO A 434 34.21 -7.77 -10.18
C PRO A 434 34.16 -6.55 -9.24
N LEU A 435 33.24 -5.60 -9.48
CA LEU A 435 33.05 -4.45 -8.61
C LEU A 435 32.30 -4.85 -7.33
N PHE A 436 31.26 -5.66 -7.47
CA PHE A 436 30.47 -6.16 -6.35
C PHE A 436 31.26 -7.13 -5.45
N ASP A 437 32.19 -7.91 -6.02
CA ASP A 437 33.10 -8.76 -5.24
C ASP A 437 34.02 -7.95 -4.32
N ARG A 438 34.34 -6.70 -4.68
CA ARG A 438 35.13 -5.76 -3.89
C ARG A 438 34.32 -4.88 -2.93
N ASP A 439 33.01 -5.18 -2.79
CA ASP A 439 32.09 -4.43 -1.95
C ASP A 439 31.86 -2.98 -2.38
N ARG A 440 32.02 -2.71 -3.68
CA ARG A 440 31.86 -1.38 -4.27
C ARG A 440 30.55 -1.26 -5.03
N VAL A 441 30.06 -0.01 -5.17
CA VAL A 441 28.96 0.33 -6.07
C VAL A 441 29.51 0.60 -7.47
N ALA A 442 28.77 0.22 -8.50
CA ALA A 442 29.16 0.54 -9.87
C ALA A 442 28.69 1.95 -10.23
N ILE A 443 29.63 2.78 -10.64
CA ILE A 443 29.39 4.13 -11.15
C ILE A 443 29.25 4.03 -12.67
N VAL A 444 28.10 4.37 -13.21
CA VAL A 444 27.78 4.23 -14.63
C VAL A 444 28.00 5.55 -15.35
N LEU A 445 28.78 5.50 -16.45
CA LEU A 445 29.09 6.62 -17.31
C LEU A 445 28.57 6.36 -18.75
N ASP A 446 28.13 7.42 -19.42
CA ASP A 446 28.00 7.46 -20.88
C ASP A 446 29.08 8.40 -21.42
N GLY A 447 30.16 7.81 -21.94
CA GLY A 447 31.39 8.54 -22.22
C GLY A 447 32.01 9.14 -20.94
N GLU A 448 32.02 10.46 -20.83
CA GLU A 448 32.44 11.19 -19.61
C GLU A 448 31.28 11.63 -18.70
N GLN A 449 30.05 11.41 -19.15
CA GLN A 449 28.87 11.87 -18.44
C GLN A 449 28.42 10.86 -17.38
N PHE A 450 28.24 11.32 -16.15
CA PHE A 450 27.67 10.49 -15.08
C PHE A 450 26.18 10.24 -15.31
N VAL A 451 25.78 8.96 -15.39
CA VAL A 451 24.40 8.54 -15.62
C VAL A 451 23.73 8.12 -14.33
N GLY A 452 24.41 7.33 -13.50
CA GLY A 452 23.82 6.81 -12.28
C GLY A 452 24.71 5.82 -11.55
N LEU A 453 24.13 5.20 -10.54
CA LEU A 453 24.76 4.16 -9.73
C LEU A 453 23.98 2.85 -9.89
N ILE A 454 24.69 1.72 -9.90
CA ILE A 454 24.10 0.38 -9.81
C ILE A 454 24.64 -0.29 -8.56
N THR A 455 23.72 -0.77 -7.72
CA THR A 455 24.02 -1.53 -6.50
C THR A 455 23.78 -3.04 -6.72
N ARG A 456 24.21 -3.86 -5.76
CA ARG A 456 23.87 -5.30 -5.76
C ARG A 456 22.37 -5.54 -5.75
N SER A 457 21.61 -4.70 -5.05
CA SER A 457 20.15 -4.80 -4.99
C SER A 457 19.51 -4.56 -6.35
N ASP A 458 20.00 -3.58 -7.12
CA ASP A 458 19.50 -3.29 -8.47
C ASP A 458 19.72 -4.48 -9.41
N LEU A 459 20.91 -5.11 -9.34
CA LEU A 459 21.20 -6.32 -10.12
C LEU A 459 20.31 -7.50 -9.73
N ILE A 460 20.11 -7.74 -8.43
CA ILE A 460 19.23 -8.83 -7.94
C ILE A 460 17.79 -8.58 -8.39
N ASN A 461 17.30 -7.35 -8.29
CA ASN A 461 15.97 -6.97 -8.75
C ASN A 461 15.82 -7.22 -10.25
N HIS A 462 16.77 -6.76 -11.07
CA HIS A 462 16.77 -6.99 -12.53
C HIS A 462 16.72 -8.48 -12.88
N LEU A 463 17.54 -9.30 -12.24
CA LEU A 463 17.56 -10.76 -12.45
C LEU A 463 16.27 -11.44 -11.97
N SER A 464 15.57 -10.88 -10.98
CA SER A 464 14.32 -11.44 -10.47
C SER A 464 13.12 -11.17 -11.40
N LEU A 465 13.14 -10.06 -12.13
CA LEU A 465 12.10 -9.67 -13.10
C LEU A 465 12.19 -10.44 -14.42
N ASN A 466 13.37 -10.93 -14.77
CA ASN A 466 13.64 -11.66 -16.02
C ASN A 466 13.63 -13.19 -15.86
N ARG A 467 12.92 -13.70 -14.84
CA ARG A 467 12.72 -15.15 -14.62
C ARG A 467 11.53 -15.70 -15.37
#